data_f6df014a2f941cb84e75dc5d1fd9c026
#
_entry.id   f6df014a2f941cb84e75dc5d1fd9c026
#
_cell.length_a   1.000
_cell.length_b   1.000
_cell.length_c   1.000
_cell.angle_alpha   90.00
_cell.angle_beta   90.00
_cell.angle_gamma   90.00
#
_symmetry.space_group_name_H-M   'P 1'
#
loop_
_entity.id
_entity.type
_entity.pdbx_description
1 polymer ?
#
loop_
_entity_poly.entity_id
_entity_poly.type
_entity_poly.pdbx_seq_one_letter_code
_entity_poly.pdbx_strand_id
1 'polypeptide(L)'
;PVLKRCKTLGINPATMGIDKSSNRNPKQGRKKQSEYGLQLNEKQKVKFIYGVLEKQFRKYYVMATKKQGITGEMLLQILESRLDNVVFRLGLANTRREARQIVNHGHITVNGQKVDIPSYLVKPGDVIAVREKSKNSVRIKEIVETNANRVVPKWLSMDKNTLTGKVIALAARDDIDYEVEEHLIVELYSK
;
A
#
# COMPACT_ATOMS: atom_id res chain seq x y z
N PRO A 1 4.80 3.56 18.42
CA PRO A 1 5.69 4.09 17.39
C PRO A 1 4.99 4.44 16.09
N VAL A 2 4.07 3.59 15.58
CA VAL A 2 3.37 3.84 14.31
C VAL A 2 2.50 5.09 14.39
N LEU A 3 1.69 5.23 15.43
CA LEU A 3 0.82 6.39 15.60
C LEU A 3 1.61 7.71 15.72
N LYS A 4 2.74 7.67 16.42
CA LYS A 4 3.63 8.82 16.51
C LYS A 4 4.17 9.21 15.13
N ARG A 5 4.58 8.23 14.34
CA ARG A 5 5.10 8.46 12.98
C ARG A 5 4.00 9.00 12.06
N CYS A 6 2.79 8.47 12.15
CA CYS A 6 1.64 8.98 11.40
C CYS A 6 1.38 10.46 11.73
N LYS A 7 1.39 10.83 12.99
CA LYS A 7 1.19 12.24 13.40
C LYS A 7 2.30 13.16 12.87
N THR A 8 3.55 12.70 12.93
CA THR A 8 4.70 13.46 12.43
C THR A 8 4.62 13.70 10.94
N LEU A 9 4.18 12.71 10.17
CA LEU A 9 4.12 12.75 8.70
C LEU A 9 2.78 13.26 8.15
N GLY A 10 1.79 13.49 9.01
CA GLY A 10 0.46 13.93 8.58
C GLY A 10 -0.36 12.82 7.91
N ILE A 11 -0.19 11.57 8.34
CA ILE A 11 -0.92 10.42 7.84
C ILE A 11 -2.08 10.13 8.77
N ASN A 12 -3.29 9.95 8.20
CA ASN A 12 -4.42 9.40 8.95
C ASN A 12 -4.15 7.91 9.23
N PRO A 13 -4.12 7.45 10.50
CA PRO A 13 -3.86 6.04 10.82
C PRO A 13 -4.81 5.06 10.12
N ALA A 14 -6.05 5.47 9.85
CA ALA A 14 -7.03 4.65 9.12
C ALA A 14 -6.53 4.26 7.71
N THR A 15 -5.75 5.11 7.05
CA THR A 15 -5.13 4.81 5.75
C THR A 15 -4.23 3.56 5.81
N MET A 16 -3.64 3.31 6.97
CA MET A 16 -2.76 2.17 7.22
C MET A 16 -3.48 0.98 7.85
N GLY A 17 -4.80 1.07 8.03
CA GLY A 17 -5.61 0.02 8.67
C GLY A 17 -5.51 0.01 10.20
N ILE A 18 -5.17 1.14 10.82
CA ILE A 18 -5.01 1.24 12.27
C ILE A 18 -6.20 1.99 12.86
N ASP A 19 -6.93 1.33 13.74
CA ASP A 19 -8.11 1.88 14.43
C ASP A 19 -7.79 2.56 15.76
N LYS A 20 -6.56 2.39 16.24
CA LYS A 20 -6.16 2.93 17.54
C LYS A 20 -5.93 4.42 17.46
N SER A 21 -6.33 5.13 18.52
CA SER A 21 -6.02 6.55 18.71
C SER A 21 -5.01 6.73 19.83
N SER A 22 -4.30 7.85 19.82
CA SER A 22 -3.37 8.22 20.86
C SER A 22 -3.66 9.66 21.32
N ASN A 23 -3.75 9.85 22.62
CA ASN A 23 -3.94 11.19 23.20
C ASN A 23 -2.64 12.02 23.23
N ARG A 24 -1.52 11.43 22.86
CA ARG A 24 -0.23 12.13 22.81
C ARG A 24 -0.15 12.97 21.54
N ASN A 25 -0.12 14.28 21.71
CA ASN A 25 0.21 15.18 20.61
C ASN A 25 1.71 15.45 20.66
N PRO A 26 2.48 14.98 19.63
CA PRO A 26 3.87 15.38 19.54
C PRO A 26 3.91 16.91 19.41
N LYS A 27 4.79 17.55 20.17
CA LYS A 27 5.02 18.99 20.05
C LYS A 27 5.42 19.27 18.61
N GLN A 28 4.52 19.85 17.84
CA GLN A 28 4.89 20.40 16.56
C GLN A 28 5.72 21.65 16.81
N GLY A 29 7.01 21.55 16.53
CA GLY A 29 7.86 22.73 16.54
C GLY A 29 7.28 23.74 15.55
N ARG A 30 7.13 25.00 15.98
CA ARG A 30 6.62 26.11 15.16
C ARG A 30 7.57 26.51 14.01
N LYS A 31 8.52 25.64 13.64
CA LYS A 31 9.46 25.93 12.55
C LYS A 31 8.74 25.79 11.21
N LYS A 32 8.71 26.89 10.48
CA LYS A 32 8.33 26.88 9.07
C LYS A 32 9.27 25.92 8.32
N GLN A 33 8.69 24.89 7.68
CA GLN A 33 9.49 23.96 6.89
C GLN A 33 10.00 24.63 5.62
N SER A 34 11.27 24.34 5.27
CA SER A 34 11.83 24.71 3.98
C SER A 34 11.15 23.92 2.88
N GLU A 35 11.27 24.38 1.62
CA GLU A 35 10.80 23.66 0.46
C GLU A 35 11.37 22.23 0.39
N TYR A 36 12.69 22.09 0.62
CA TYR A 36 13.34 20.79 0.71
C TYR A 36 12.70 19.92 1.81
N GLY A 37 12.42 20.48 2.97
CA GLY A 37 11.78 19.76 4.08
C GLY A 37 10.39 19.27 3.73
N LEU A 38 9.59 20.04 2.99
CA LEU A 38 8.28 19.63 2.49
C LEU A 38 8.39 18.47 1.51
N GLN A 39 9.31 18.53 0.57
CA GLN A 39 9.57 17.47 -0.41
C GLN A 39 10.02 16.18 0.28
N LEU A 40 10.96 16.30 1.22
CA LEU A 40 11.44 15.15 1.98
C LEU A 40 10.33 14.50 2.79
N ASN A 41 9.49 15.29 3.47
CA ASN A 41 8.38 14.77 4.27
C ASN A 41 7.35 14.03 3.41
N GLU A 42 7.01 14.53 2.22
CA GLU A 42 6.11 13.82 1.30
C GLU A 42 6.70 12.47 0.87
N LYS A 43 7.97 12.42 0.55
CA LYS A 43 8.65 11.17 0.24
C LYS A 43 8.59 10.18 1.42
N GLN A 44 8.93 10.62 2.61
CA GLN A 44 8.90 9.77 3.80
C GLN A 44 7.49 9.29 4.13
N LYS A 45 6.49 10.15 3.94
CA LYS A 45 5.07 9.81 4.11
C LYS A 45 4.67 8.64 3.22
N VAL A 46 4.93 8.73 1.92
CA VAL A 46 4.56 7.68 0.96
C VAL A 46 5.34 6.40 1.21
N LYS A 47 6.64 6.48 1.47
CA LYS A 47 7.46 5.32 1.86
C LYS A 47 6.89 4.61 3.08
N PHE A 48 6.47 5.36 4.07
CA PHE A 48 5.93 4.79 5.31
C PHE A 48 4.58 4.11 5.08
N ILE A 49 3.70 4.70 4.28
CA ILE A 49 2.39 4.12 3.95
C ILE A 49 2.56 2.72 3.32
N TYR A 50 3.46 2.59 2.36
CA TYR A 50 3.67 1.31 1.64
C TYR A 50 4.73 0.41 2.28
N GLY A 51 5.46 0.89 3.27
CA GLY A 51 6.51 0.12 3.93
C GLY A 51 7.71 -0.16 3.04
N VAL A 52 8.06 0.76 2.13
CA VAL A 52 9.13 0.62 1.15
C VAL A 52 10.38 1.36 1.61
N LEU A 53 11.55 0.73 1.50
CA LEU A 53 12.83 1.35 1.82
C LEU A 53 13.33 2.22 0.67
N GLU A 54 14.25 3.16 0.98
CA GLU A 54 14.73 4.17 0.03
C GLU A 54 15.27 3.58 -1.28
N LYS A 55 16.07 2.54 -1.21
CA LYS A 55 16.65 1.91 -2.40
C LYS A 55 15.58 1.41 -3.36
N GLN A 56 14.57 0.73 -2.84
CA GLN A 56 13.47 0.21 -3.65
C GLN A 56 12.56 1.34 -4.14
N PHE A 57 12.30 2.33 -3.31
CA PHE A 57 11.50 3.49 -3.67
C PHE A 57 12.11 4.26 -4.84
N ARG A 58 13.42 4.48 -4.78
CA ARG A 58 14.16 5.14 -5.87
C ARG A 58 14.09 4.34 -7.17
N LYS A 59 14.16 3.00 -7.11
CA LYS A 59 13.95 2.15 -8.29
C LYS A 59 12.57 2.36 -8.90
N TYR A 60 11.55 2.47 -8.07
CA TYR A 60 10.19 2.73 -8.54
C TYR A 60 10.07 4.10 -9.20
N TYR A 61 10.74 5.09 -8.65
CA TYR A 61 10.80 6.41 -9.29
C TYR A 61 11.43 6.32 -10.68
N VAL A 62 12.56 5.64 -10.82
CA VAL A 62 13.21 5.44 -12.13
C VAL A 62 12.29 4.71 -13.11
N MET A 63 11.59 3.66 -12.66
CA MET A 63 10.59 2.96 -13.47
C MET A 63 9.46 3.91 -13.90
N ALA A 64 9.00 4.75 -13.00
CA ALA A 64 7.93 5.71 -13.28
C ALA A 64 8.32 6.73 -14.35
N THR A 65 9.57 7.18 -14.37
CA THR A 65 10.07 8.13 -15.38
C THR A 65 10.04 7.55 -16.80
N LYS A 66 10.11 6.23 -16.92
CA LYS A 66 10.10 5.52 -18.22
C LYS A 66 8.69 5.22 -18.73
N LYS A 67 7.69 5.36 -17.89
CA LYS A 67 6.29 5.12 -18.28
C LYS A 67 5.70 6.37 -18.93
N GLN A 68 4.78 6.16 -19.86
CA GLN A 68 3.98 7.25 -20.41
C GLN A 68 3.00 7.76 -19.36
N GLY A 69 2.95 9.07 -19.21
CA GLY A 69 2.08 9.74 -18.26
C GLY A 69 2.83 10.61 -17.27
N ILE A 70 2.13 11.11 -16.28
CA ILE A 70 2.69 11.97 -15.22
C ILE A 70 3.51 11.09 -14.27
N THR A 71 4.78 11.39 -14.11
CA THR A 71 5.74 10.57 -13.33
C THR A 71 5.25 10.29 -11.90
N GLY A 72 4.75 11.30 -11.21
CA GLY A 72 4.24 11.13 -9.85
C GLY A 72 3.06 10.16 -9.78
N GLU A 73 2.14 10.24 -10.72
CA GLU A 73 0.99 9.33 -10.81
C GLU A 73 1.46 7.90 -11.12
N MET A 74 2.45 7.74 -12.00
CA MET A 74 3.02 6.43 -12.33
C MET A 74 3.75 5.82 -11.14
N LEU A 75 4.42 6.64 -10.34
CA LEU A 75 5.05 6.19 -9.10
C LEU A 75 4.01 5.61 -8.12
N LEU A 76 2.92 6.31 -7.90
CA LEU A 76 1.84 5.83 -7.04
C LEU A 76 1.18 4.56 -7.60
N GLN A 77 1.01 4.47 -8.92
CA GLN A 77 0.49 3.28 -9.58
C GLN A 77 1.39 2.05 -9.35
N ILE A 78 2.70 2.23 -9.44
CA ILE A 78 3.67 1.14 -9.18
C ILE A 78 3.58 0.69 -7.72
N LEU A 79 3.52 1.63 -6.78
CA LEU A 79 3.39 1.31 -5.35
C LEU A 79 2.09 0.57 -5.06
N GLU A 80 0.98 0.98 -5.66
CA GLU A 80 -0.30 0.28 -5.52
C GLU A 80 -0.28 -1.12 -6.14
N SER A 81 0.54 -1.34 -7.15
CA SER A 81 0.64 -2.64 -7.83
C SER A 81 1.42 -3.70 -7.06
N ARG A 82 2.03 -3.37 -5.93
CA ARG A 82 2.74 -4.35 -5.11
C ARG A 82 1.76 -5.39 -4.56
N LEU A 83 2.19 -6.64 -4.55
CA LEU A 83 1.34 -7.75 -4.07
C LEU A 83 0.92 -7.56 -2.61
N ASP A 84 1.81 -7.10 -1.73
CA ASP A 84 1.47 -6.83 -0.33
C ASP A 84 0.36 -5.76 -0.21
N ASN A 85 0.44 -4.71 -1.02
CA ASN A 85 -0.59 -3.69 -1.06
C ASN A 85 -1.93 -4.25 -1.59
N VAL A 86 -1.90 -5.05 -2.64
CA VAL A 86 -3.10 -5.66 -3.24
C VAL A 86 -3.79 -6.58 -2.23
N VAL A 87 -3.02 -7.40 -1.52
CA VAL A 87 -3.56 -8.28 -0.45
C VAL A 87 -4.24 -7.44 0.64
N PHE A 88 -3.62 -6.34 1.04
CA PHE A 88 -4.24 -5.40 1.98
C PHE A 88 -5.52 -4.78 1.42
N ARG A 89 -5.50 -4.28 0.19
CA ARG A 89 -6.66 -3.65 -0.48
C ARG A 89 -7.83 -4.62 -0.66
N LEU A 90 -7.55 -5.89 -0.87
CA LEU A 90 -8.57 -6.94 -0.99
C LEU A 90 -9.22 -7.31 0.35
N GLY A 91 -8.70 -6.81 1.47
CA GLY A 91 -9.21 -7.14 2.81
C GLY A 91 -8.70 -8.47 3.35
N LEU A 92 -7.66 -9.03 2.75
CA LEU A 92 -7.03 -10.28 3.19
C LEU A 92 -6.00 -10.06 4.30
N ALA A 93 -5.76 -8.81 4.66
CA ALA A 93 -4.92 -8.41 5.78
C ALA A 93 -5.45 -7.10 6.38
N ASN A 94 -5.21 -6.87 7.66
CA ASN A 94 -5.65 -5.66 8.36
C ASN A 94 -4.72 -4.46 8.08
N THR A 95 -3.45 -4.73 7.82
CA THR A 95 -2.42 -3.73 7.52
C THR A 95 -1.52 -4.22 6.40
N ARG A 96 -0.78 -3.30 5.78
CA ARG A 96 0.22 -3.69 4.76
C ARG A 96 1.36 -4.52 5.36
N ARG A 97 1.73 -4.29 6.61
CA ARG A 97 2.72 -5.12 7.32
C ARG A 97 2.23 -6.56 7.49
N GLU A 98 0.99 -6.74 7.90
CA GLU A 98 0.37 -8.07 7.98
C GLU A 98 0.28 -8.72 6.60
N ALA A 99 -0.11 -7.96 5.58
CA ALA A 99 -0.15 -8.44 4.19
C ALA A 99 1.23 -8.92 3.73
N ARG A 100 2.26 -8.17 4.03
CA ARG A 100 3.64 -8.56 3.73
C ARG A 100 4.01 -9.90 4.37
N GLN A 101 3.67 -10.08 5.63
CA GLN A 101 3.91 -11.33 6.36
C GLN A 101 3.13 -12.50 5.73
N ILE A 102 1.86 -12.29 5.41
CA ILE A 102 1.01 -13.31 4.78
C ILE A 102 1.60 -13.74 3.43
N VAL A 103 2.06 -12.80 2.62
CA VAL A 103 2.71 -13.10 1.34
C VAL A 103 4.04 -13.85 1.57
N ASN A 104 4.90 -13.35 2.45
CA ASN A 104 6.19 -13.99 2.76
C ASN A 104 6.03 -15.43 3.24
N HIS A 105 4.98 -15.71 4.01
CA HIS A 105 4.73 -17.05 4.54
C HIS A 105 4.06 -18.00 3.55
N GLY A 106 3.88 -17.57 2.30
CA GLY A 106 3.43 -18.42 1.21
C GLY A 106 1.93 -18.73 1.22
N HIS A 107 1.09 -17.85 1.77
CA HIS A 107 -0.35 -18.04 1.82
C HIS A 107 -1.10 -17.52 0.59
N ILE A 108 -0.41 -16.90 -0.35
CA ILE A 108 -1.00 -16.22 -1.51
C ILE A 108 -0.56 -16.89 -2.80
N THR A 109 -1.52 -17.02 -3.73
CA THR A 109 -1.25 -17.42 -5.11
C THR A 109 -1.57 -16.28 -6.07
N VAL A 110 -0.85 -16.23 -7.17
CA VAL A 110 -1.13 -15.37 -8.32
C VAL A 110 -1.32 -16.28 -9.54
N ASN A 111 -2.49 -16.21 -10.13
CA ASN A 111 -2.84 -17.08 -11.27
C ASN A 111 -2.63 -18.58 -10.97
N GLY A 112 -2.97 -18.99 -9.76
CA GLY A 112 -2.88 -20.38 -9.31
C GLY A 112 -1.50 -20.82 -8.82
N GLN A 113 -0.48 -19.99 -8.90
CA GLN A 113 0.88 -20.31 -8.46
C GLN A 113 1.25 -19.52 -7.20
N LYS A 114 1.88 -20.20 -6.24
CA LYS A 114 2.35 -19.54 -5.02
C LYS A 114 3.36 -18.45 -5.34
N VAL A 115 3.12 -17.25 -4.85
CA VAL A 115 4.05 -16.13 -4.90
C VAL A 115 4.28 -15.62 -3.49
N ASP A 116 5.52 -15.68 -3.02
CA ASP A 116 5.93 -15.30 -1.67
C ASP A 116 6.78 -14.02 -1.64
N ILE A 117 6.75 -13.25 -2.72
CA ILE A 117 7.49 -12.00 -2.88
C ILE A 117 6.52 -10.82 -2.72
N PRO A 118 6.58 -10.07 -1.59
CA PRO A 118 5.68 -8.93 -1.37
C PRO A 118 5.79 -7.82 -2.41
N SER A 119 6.97 -7.65 -2.98
CA SER A 119 7.24 -6.63 -4.01
C SER A 119 6.83 -7.05 -5.42
N TYR A 120 6.28 -8.26 -5.61
CA TYR A 120 5.75 -8.68 -6.90
C TYR A 120 4.74 -7.64 -7.41
N LEU A 121 4.89 -7.21 -8.67
CA LEU A 121 4.00 -6.22 -9.27
C LEU A 121 2.90 -6.93 -10.07
N VAL A 122 1.67 -6.75 -9.64
CA VAL A 122 0.50 -7.35 -10.32
C VAL A 122 0.21 -6.64 -11.64
N LYS A 123 -0.47 -7.34 -12.54
CA LYS A 123 -0.89 -6.83 -13.85
C LYS A 123 -2.41 -6.97 -13.99
N PRO A 124 -3.04 -6.16 -14.87
CA PRO A 124 -4.46 -6.36 -15.18
C PRO A 124 -4.73 -7.81 -15.62
N GLY A 125 -5.80 -8.39 -15.09
CA GLY A 125 -6.16 -9.77 -15.34
C GLY A 125 -5.60 -10.78 -14.34
N ASP A 126 -4.62 -10.40 -13.51
CA ASP A 126 -4.07 -11.29 -12.49
C ASP A 126 -5.15 -11.65 -11.46
N VAL A 127 -5.15 -12.91 -11.06
CA VAL A 127 -6.05 -13.47 -10.05
C VAL A 127 -5.24 -13.73 -8.79
N ILE A 128 -5.57 -13.01 -7.72
CA ILE A 128 -4.92 -13.10 -6.42
C ILE A 128 -5.81 -13.91 -5.49
N ALA A 129 -5.29 -15.00 -4.94
CA ALA A 129 -6.10 -15.87 -4.09
C ALA A 129 -5.33 -16.33 -2.85
N VAL A 130 -6.07 -16.67 -1.81
CA VAL A 130 -5.52 -17.40 -0.66
C VAL A 130 -5.30 -18.85 -1.10
N ARG A 131 -4.12 -19.37 -0.83
CA ARG A 131 -3.77 -20.77 -1.13
C ARG A 131 -4.74 -21.72 -0.43
N GLU A 132 -5.17 -22.81 -1.13
CA GLU A 132 -6.15 -23.75 -0.60
C GLU A 132 -5.83 -24.26 0.81
N LYS A 133 -4.56 -24.63 1.04
CA LYS A 133 -4.11 -25.11 2.37
C LYS A 133 -4.23 -24.06 3.47
N SER A 134 -4.25 -22.77 3.10
CA SER A 134 -4.29 -21.65 4.04
C SER A 134 -5.72 -21.17 4.32
N LYS A 135 -6.70 -21.54 3.50
CA LYS A 135 -8.11 -21.13 3.67
C LYS A 135 -8.71 -21.56 5.00
N ASN A 136 -8.23 -22.66 5.57
CA ASN A 136 -8.69 -23.20 6.85
C ASN A 136 -7.99 -22.56 8.05
N SER A 137 -7.04 -21.67 7.85
CA SER A 137 -6.36 -20.96 8.93
C SER A 137 -7.34 -20.11 9.72
N VAL A 138 -7.36 -20.27 11.05
CA VAL A 138 -8.19 -19.47 11.96
C VAL A 138 -7.88 -17.98 11.79
N ARG A 139 -6.61 -17.65 11.67
CA ARG A 139 -6.20 -16.23 11.53
C ARG A 139 -6.72 -15.59 10.25
N ILE A 140 -6.65 -16.29 9.13
CA ILE A 140 -7.16 -15.78 7.85
C ILE A 140 -8.69 -15.61 7.90
N LYS A 141 -9.40 -16.57 8.50
CA LYS A 141 -10.86 -16.47 8.70
C LYS A 141 -11.22 -15.26 9.54
N GLU A 142 -10.51 -15.01 10.64
CA GLU A 142 -10.72 -13.84 11.50
C GLU A 142 -10.50 -12.53 10.73
N ILE A 143 -9.44 -12.43 9.96
CA ILE A 143 -9.11 -11.25 9.16
C ILE A 143 -10.23 -10.97 8.14
N VAL A 144 -10.64 -11.97 7.40
CA VAL A 144 -11.67 -11.85 6.37
C VAL A 144 -13.01 -11.43 7.00
N GLU A 145 -13.36 -11.99 8.14
CA GLU A 145 -14.58 -11.63 8.88
C GLU A 145 -14.52 -10.18 9.37
N THR A 146 -13.39 -9.77 9.95
CA THR A 146 -13.17 -8.40 10.42
C THR A 146 -13.28 -7.39 9.28
N ASN A 147 -12.83 -7.74 8.08
CA ASN A 147 -12.81 -6.88 6.89
C ASN A 147 -14.03 -7.09 5.97
N ALA A 148 -15.05 -7.81 6.41
CA ALA A 148 -16.22 -8.17 5.59
C ALA A 148 -16.93 -6.95 4.97
N ASN A 149 -16.97 -5.83 5.69
CA ASN A 149 -17.61 -4.60 5.26
C ASN A 149 -16.64 -3.58 4.63
N ARG A 150 -15.38 -3.95 4.45
CA ARG A 150 -14.38 -3.07 3.86
C ARG A 150 -14.63 -2.90 2.37
N VAL A 151 -14.59 -1.64 1.91
CA VAL A 151 -14.77 -1.33 0.49
C VAL A 151 -13.49 -1.67 -0.27
N VAL A 152 -13.63 -2.50 -1.30
CA VAL A 152 -12.54 -2.82 -2.23
C VAL A 152 -12.48 -1.73 -3.29
N PRO A 153 -11.28 -1.18 -3.62
CA PRO A 153 -11.16 -0.18 -4.68
C PRO A 153 -11.70 -0.67 -6.02
N LYS A 154 -12.19 0.24 -6.86
CA LYS A 154 -12.80 -0.09 -8.15
C LYS A 154 -11.86 -0.79 -9.15
N TRP A 155 -10.53 -0.67 -8.99
CA TRP A 155 -9.56 -1.33 -9.87
C TRP A 155 -9.30 -2.80 -9.51
N LEU A 156 -9.90 -3.25 -8.39
CA LEU A 156 -9.87 -4.63 -7.92
C LEU A 156 -11.30 -5.15 -7.76
N SER A 157 -11.47 -6.47 -7.85
CA SER A 157 -12.69 -7.14 -7.44
C SER A 157 -12.35 -8.24 -6.44
N MET A 158 -13.29 -8.56 -5.56
CA MET A 158 -13.08 -9.57 -4.52
C MET A 158 -14.29 -10.48 -4.40
N ASP A 159 -14.08 -11.78 -4.50
CA ASP A 159 -15.06 -12.81 -4.12
C ASP A 159 -14.70 -13.31 -2.71
N LYS A 160 -15.48 -12.91 -1.73
CA LYS A 160 -15.27 -13.27 -0.32
C LYS A 160 -15.53 -14.74 -0.03
N ASN A 161 -16.33 -15.40 -0.84
CA ASN A 161 -16.66 -16.82 -0.63
C ASN A 161 -15.48 -17.71 -1.01
N THR A 162 -14.79 -17.39 -2.09
CA THR A 162 -13.66 -18.15 -2.59
C THR A 162 -12.32 -17.57 -2.17
N LEU A 163 -12.30 -16.42 -1.48
CA LEU A 163 -11.11 -15.65 -1.10
C LEU A 163 -10.20 -15.39 -2.30
N THR A 164 -10.82 -14.98 -3.39
CA THR A 164 -10.18 -14.74 -4.68
C THR A 164 -10.45 -13.32 -5.15
N GLY A 165 -9.41 -12.58 -5.42
CA GLY A 165 -9.49 -11.23 -6.00
C GLY A 165 -8.96 -11.20 -7.42
N LYS A 166 -9.39 -10.22 -8.18
CA LYS A 166 -8.92 -10.00 -9.55
C LYS A 166 -8.48 -8.56 -9.74
N VAL A 167 -7.39 -8.37 -10.45
CA VAL A 167 -6.93 -7.05 -10.88
C VAL A 167 -7.66 -6.69 -12.18
N ILE A 168 -8.59 -5.74 -12.11
CA ILE A 168 -9.38 -5.30 -13.26
C ILE A 168 -8.53 -4.39 -14.16
N ALA A 169 -7.84 -3.44 -13.53
CA ALA A 169 -6.97 -2.46 -14.19
C ALA A 169 -5.85 -2.08 -13.23
N LEU A 170 -4.89 -1.29 -13.67
CA LEU A 170 -3.94 -0.68 -12.74
C LEU A 170 -4.61 0.50 -12.03
N ALA A 171 -4.16 0.80 -10.81
CA ALA A 171 -4.71 1.90 -10.02
C ALA A 171 -4.49 3.24 -10.76
N ALA A 172 -5.55 4.04 -10.84
CA ALA A 172 -5.48 5.40 -11.35
C ALA A 172 -5.23 6.39 -10.19
N ARG A 173 -4.89 7.64 -10.51
CA ARG A 173 -4.64 8.66 -9.47
C ARG A 173 -5.83 8.86 -8.55
N ASP A 174 -7.04 8.82 -9.07
CA ASP A 174 -8.27 8.98 -8.28
C ASP A 174 -8.62 7.77 -7.41
N ASP A 175 -7.94 6.63 -7.60
CA ASP A 175 -8.04 5.46 -6.71
C ASP A 175 -7.21 5.61 -5.42
N ILE A 176 -6.35 6.61 -5.34
CA ILE A 176 -5.52 6.87 -4.16
C ILE A 176 -6.39 7.51 -3.08
N ASP A 177 -6.51 6.84 -1.95
CA ASP A 177 -7.44 7.14 -0.86
C ASP A 177 -6.83 7.95 0.29
N TYR A 178 -5.69 8.58 0.07
CA TYR A 178 -5.04 9.45 1.05
C TYR A 178 -4.53 10.72 0.37
N GLU A 179 -4.34 11.77 1.16
CA GLU A 179 -3.81 13.03 0.66
C GLU A 179 -2.31 12.90 0.41
N VAL A 180 -1.90 13.23 -0.82
CA VAL A 180 -0.51 13.20 -1.23
C VAL A 180 -0.25 14.23 -2.33
N GLU A 181 0.89 14.89 -2.23
CA GLU A 181 1.39 15.81 -3.25
C GLU A 181 2.61 15.16 -3.94
N GLU A 182 2.34 14.20 -4.82
CA GLU A 182 3.36 13.38 -5.49
C GLU A 182 4.35 14.20 -6.31
N HIS A 183 3.95 15.37 -6.80
CA HIS A 183 4.85 16.26 -7.53
C HIS A 183 6.04 16.72 -6.68
N LEU A 184 5.88 16.86 -5.36
CA LEU A 184 6.97 17.21 -4.45
C LEU A 184 8.05 16.12 -4.41
N ILE A 185 7.64 14.85 -4.51
CA ILE A 185 8.56 13.71 -4.55
C ILE A 185 9.36 13.71 -5.84
N VAL A 186 8.69 13.98 -6.96
CA VAL A 186 9.32 14.08 -8.28
C VAL A 186 10.33 15.23 -8.30
N GLU A 187 9.97 16.39 -7.77
CA GLU A 187 10.87 17.54 -7.66
C GLU A 187 12.11 17.21 -6.83
N LEU A 188 11.94 16.49 -5.72
CA LEU A 188 13.07 16.09 -4.86
C LEU A 188 14.09 15.22 -5.61
N TYR A 189 13.60 14.23 -6.36
CA TYR A 189 14.49 13.33 -7.13
C TYR A 189 15.06 13.96 -8.39
N SER A 190 14.49 15.06 -8.86
CA SER A 190 14.93 15.75 -10.08
C SER A 190 16.07 16.74 -9.84
N LYS A 191 16.47 16.95 -8.58
CA LYS A 191 17.56 17.86 -8.20
C LYS A 191 18.94 17.25 -8.40
#